data_a75ed1de6b71cc37378e3dc47b78c3ba
#
_entry.id   a75ed1de6b71cc37378e3dc47b78c3ba
#
_cell.length_a   1.000
_cell.length_b   1.000
_cell.length_c   1.000
_cell.angle_alpha   90.00
_cell.angle_beta   90.00
_cell.angle_gamma   90.00
#
_symmetry.space_group_name_H-M   'P 1'
#
loop_
_entity.id
_entity.type
_entity.pdbx_description
1 polymer ?
#
loop_
_entity_poly.entity_id
_entity_poly.type
_entity_poly.pdbx_seq_one_letter_code
_entity_poly.pdbx_strand_id
1 'polypeptide(L)'
;MKIEEIAEYMRKNIEKNCTVEGTAKEFGYSKFEFSKKFKRKTGFSASRFLSFLKIEKALDIIINENEDIITSQIRTGYNSSGTFSNIFKKYTGISPSNYKKTIKEFYKIIKEYVNSSGIEEISYGRSLKISKNNTKNFLCVNLVYPENYESEITFLGLFKNCIPDDLPDFGKVLISDKTKSRCIFENIPERKYWLMGCSIKKGSDLKEFFYLKDSIRAKENKAIVLPTDNEYTLKFRKPVSSDFPILINIPKLVKEVTEINTDSILSVSDNE
;
A
#
# COMPACT_ATOMS: atom_id res chain seq x y z
N MET A 1 9.42 22.32 12.94
CA MET A 1 8.98 20.93 13.08
C MET A 1 9.71 20.11 12.02
N LYS A 2 10.55 19.20 12.44
CA LYS A 2 11.29 18.25 11.60
C LYS A 2 10.51 16.94 11.57
N ILE A 3 9.81 16.67 10.48
CA ILE A 3 8.87 15.54 10.39
C ILE A 3 9.59 14.20 10.48
N GLU A 4 10.78 14.08 9.87
CA GLU A 4 11.55 12.84 9.86
C GLU A 4 11.94 12.41 11.28
N GLU A 5 12.46 13.33 12.10
CA GLU A 5 12.83 13.05 13.49
C GLU A 5 11.62 12.63 14.34
N ILE A 6 10.46 13.27 14.11
CA ILE A 6 9.21 12.94 14.80
C ILE A 6 8.72 11.55 14.40
N ALA A 7 8.74 11.23 13.12
CA ALA A 7 8.30 9.95 12.62
C ALA A 7 9.22 8.82 13.10
N GLU A 8 10.52 9.06 13.11
CA GLU A 8 11.50 8.13 13.68
C GLU A 8 11.29 7.90 15.17
N TYR A 9 11.06 8.97 15.94
CA TYR A 9 10.71 8.87 17.36
C TYR A 9 9.44 8.03 17.56
N MET A 10 8.37 8.30 16.81
CA MET A 10 7.14 7.52 16.89
C MET A 10 7.41 6.04 16.61
N ARG A 11 8.14 5.70 15.54
CA ARG A 11 8.48 4.31 15.18
C ARG A 11 9.26 3.60 16.28
N LYS A 12 10.27 4.24 16.83
CA LYS A 12 11.12 3.69 17.91
C LYS A 12 10.39 3.48 19.24
N ASN A 13 9.30 4.22 19.46
CA ASN A 13 8.58 4.21 20.74
C ASN A 13 7.19 3.54 20.68
N ILE A 14 6.83 2.85 19.61
CA ILE A 14 5.54 2.15 19.49
C ILE A 14 5.33 1.21 20.69
N GLU A 15 6.32 0.40 21.02
CA GLU A 15 6.25 -0.58 22.13
C GLU A 15 6.33 0.06 23.51
N LYS A 16 6.63 1.37 23.61
CA LYS A 16 6.62 2.16 24.84
C LYS A 16 5.34 2.98 25.00
N ASN A 17 4.23 2.48 24.47
CA ASN A 17 2.93 3.17 24.51
C ASN A 17 2.95 4.58 23.90
N CYS A 18 3.61 4.73 22.75
CA CYS A 18 3.65 6.00 22.02
C CYS A 18 2.24 6.56 21.80
N THR A 19 2.07 7.83 22.15
CA THR A 19 0.84 8.60 21.93
C THR A 19 1.14 9.90 21.18
N VAL A 20 0.13 10.46 20.52
CA VAL A 20 0.28 11.76 19.84
C VAL A 20 0.61 12.87 20.83
N GLU A 21 0.01 12.81 22.01
CA GLU A 21 0.24 13.79 23.10
C GLU A 21 1.64 13.67 23.69
N GLY A 22 2.09 12.44 23.99
CA GLY A 22 3.46 12.19 24.44
C GLY A 22 4.50 12.64 23.41
N THR A 23 4.27 12.33 22.13
CA THR A 23 5.14 12.81 21.06
C THR A 23 5.14 14.34 20.96
N ALA A 24 3.97 14.99 21.05
CA ALA A 24 3.89 16.45 21.02
C ALA A 24 4.73 17.08 22.16
N LYS A 25 4.59 16.55 23.38
CA LYS A 25 5.34 17.00 24.56
C LYS A 25 6.85 16.83 24.40
N GLU A 26 7.28 15.69 23.87
CA GLU A 26 8.71 15.39 23.61
C GLU A 26 9.35 16.43 22.70
N PHE A 27 8.61 16.90 21.68
CA PHE A 27 9.09 17.89 20.72
C PHE A 27 8.73 19.34 21.09
N GLY A 28 8.29 19.61 22.33
CA GLY A 28 8.01 20.95 22.82
C GLY A 28 6.76 21.61 22.23
N TYR A 29 5.77 20.83 21.81
CA TYR A 29 4.51 21.33 21.26
C TYR A 29 3.32 21.00 22.16
N SER A 30 2.30 21.86 22.17
CA SER A 30 0.97 21.45 22.61
C SER A 30 0.38 20.41 21.65
N LYS A 31 -0.49 19.53 22.13
CA LYS A 31 -1.16 18.50 21.30
C LYS A 31 -1.88 19.09 20.08
N PHE A 32 -2.53 20.24 20.27
CA PHE A 32 -3.26 20.94 19.19
C PHE A 32 -2.31 21.49 18.14
N GLU A 33 -1.29 22.23 18.55
CA GLU A 33 -0.30 22.80 17.66
C GLU A 33 0.45 21.71 16.88
N PHE A 34 0.87 20.65 17.57
CA PHE A 34 1.51 19.48 16.97
C PHE A 34 0.64 18.88 15.86
N SER A 35 -0.63 18.56 16.18
CA SER A 35 -1.55 17.94 15.22
C SER A 35 -1.80 18.81 14.00
N LYS A 36 -1.95 20.14 14.19
CA LYS A 36 -2.12 21.10 13.11
C LYS A 36 -0.88 21.21 12.22
N LYS A 37 0.31 21.36 12.83
CA LYS A 37 1.57 21.46 12.09
C LYS A 37 1.93 20.15 11.38
N PHE A 38 1.71 19.01 12.04
CA PHE A 38 1.96 17.70 11.47
C PHE A 38 1.11 17.49 10.20
N LYS A 39 -0.22 17.69 10.32
CA LYS A 39 -1.14 17.57 9.18
C LYS A 39 -0.80 18.51 8.03
N ARG A 40 -0.44 19.76 8.34
CA ARG A 40 -0.07 20.76 7.30
C ARG A 40 1.19 20.33 6.53
N LYS A 41 2.16 19.71 7.20
CA LYS A 41 3.43 19.30 6.57
C LYS A 41 3.36 17.96 5.85
N THR A 42 2.52 17.03 6.33
CA THR A 42 2.46 15.65 5.83
C THR A 42 1.25 15.37 4.95
N GLY A 43 0.19 16.19 5.07
CA GLY A 43 -1.10 15.96 4.41
C GLY A 43 -2.05 15.03 5.19
N PHE A 44 -1.60 14.40 6.30
CA PHE A 44 -2.41 13.48 7.12
C PHE A 44 -2.26 13.74 8.63
N SER A 45 -3.21 13.24 9.42
CA SER A 45 -3.18 13.46 10.87
C SER A 45 -2.14 12.58 11.57
N ALA A 46 -1.52 13.10 12.63
CA ALA A 46 -0.58 12.36 13.46
C ALA A 46 -1.22 11.11 14.09
N SER A 47 -2.50 11.18 14.50
CA SER A 47 -3.23 10.02 15.03
C SER A 47 -3.38 8.90 14.00
N ARG A 48 -3.66 9.27 12.74
CA ARG A 48 -3.77 8.29 11.66
C ARG A 48 -2.42 7.65 11.37
N PHE A 49 -1.37 8.46 11.28
CA PHE A 49 -0.01 7.97 11.10
C PHE A 49 0.40 6.99 12.20
N LEU A 50 0.19 7.36 13.47
CA LEU A 50 0.49 6.50 14.62
C LEU A 50 -0.32 5.19 14.58
N SER A 51 -1.60 5.23 14.19
CA SER A 51 -2.43 4.02 14.05
C SER A 51 -1.86 3.06 13.01
N PHE A 52 -1.39 3.57 11.87
CA PHE A 52 -0.74 2.74 10.85
C PHE A 52 0.60 2.17 11.32
N LEU A 53 1.43 2.97 12.02
CA LEU A 53 2.68 2.50 12.61
C LEU A 53 2.45 1.36 13.61
N LYS A 54 1.40 1.46 14.42
CA LYS A 54 1.02 0.41 15.37
C LYS A 54 0.63 -0.89 14.65
N ILE A 55 -0.13 -0.82 13.56
CA ILE A 55 -0.49 -2.01 12.79
C ILE A 55 0.72 -2.55 11.99
N GLU A 56 1.56 -1.68 11.42
CA GLU A 56 2.83 -2.11 10.82
C GLU A 56 3.70 -2.89 11.81
N LYS A 57 3.84 -2.39 13.04
CA LYS A 57 4.58 -3.09 14.10
C LYS A 57 3.88 -4.38 14.55
N ALA A 58 2.55 -4.40 14.59
CA ALA A 58 1.79 -5.62 14.88
C ALA A 58 2.05 -6.71 13.83
N LEU A 59 2.10 -6.33 12.55
CA LEU A 59 2.46 -7.27 11.47
C LEU A 59 3.89 -7.78 11.61
N ASP A 60 4.84 -6.91 11.97
CA ASP A 60 6.23 -7.29 12.26
C ASP A 60 6.30 -8.38 13.33
N ILE A 61 5.62 -8.15 14.46
CA ILE A 61 5.57 -9.09 15.59
C ILE A 61 4.94 -10.43 15.17
N ILE A 62 3.85 -10.41 14.42
CA ILE A 62 3.14 -11.61 14.00
C ILE A 62 3.92 -12.40 12.94
N ILE A 63 4.51 -11.71 11.95
CA ILE A 63 5.12 -12.34 10.77
C ILE A 63 6.59 -12.68 11.01
N ASN A 64 7.37 -11.73 11.51
CA ASN A 64 8.82 -11.86 11.63
C ASN A 64 9.23 -12.45 12.96
N GLU A 65 8.64 -11.99 14.07
CA GLU A 65 8.94 -12.50 15.41
C GLU A 65 8.15 -13.78 15.73
N ASN A 66 7.12 -14.12 14.92
CA ASN A 66 6.25 -15.29 15.06
C ASN A 66 5.49 -15.35 16.40
N GLU A 67 5.30 -14.21 17.03
CA GLU A 67 4.56 -14.08 18.29
C GLU A 67 3.04 -14.26 18.13
N ASP A 68 2.35 -14.43 19.25
CA ASP A 68 0.91 -14.50 19.25
C ASP A 68 0.22 -13.14 19.11
N ILE A 69 -1.09 -13.16 18.94
CA ILE A 69 -1.90 -11.97 18.69
C ILE A 69 -2.04 -11.11 19.93
N ILE A 70 -2.08 -11.73 21.10
CA ILE A 70 -2.21 -11.03 22.40
C ILE A 70 -0.92 -10.25 22.65
N THR A 71 0.23 -10.88 22.47
CA THR A 71 1.54 -10.24 22.55
C THR A 71 1.65 -9.06 21.59
N SER A 72 1.23 -9.25 20.34
CA SER A 72 1.21 -8.19 19.32
C SER A 72 0.31 -7.02 19.72
N GLN A 73 -0.88 -7.28 20.24
CA GLN A 73 -1.80 -6.26 20.76
C GLN A 73 -1.16 -5.44 21.88
N ILE A 74 -0.63 -6.12 22.90
CA ILE A 74 -0.05 -5.48 24.09
C ILE A 74 1.16 -4.62 23.72
N ARG A 75 2.11 -5.18 22.95
CA ARG A 75 3.34 -4.48 22.53
C ARG A 75 3.06 -3.26 21.66
N THR A 76 1.96 -3.25 20.92
CA THR A 76 1.56 -2.09 20.12
C THR A 76 0.66 -1.09 20.89
N GLY A 77 0.44 -1.32 22.17
CA GLY A 77 -0.25 -0.40 23.08
C GLY A 77 -1.75 -0.29 22.80
N TYR A 78 -2.40 -1.41 22.45
CA TYR A 78 -3.86 -1.50 22.39
C TYR A 78 -4.40 -2.14 23.67
N ASN A 79 -5.18 -1.37 24.43
CA ASN A 79 -5.76 -1.83 25.70
C ASN A 79 -6.98 -2.75 25.52
N SER A 80 -7.56 -2.79 24.31
CA SER A 80 -8.78 -3.55 24.00
C SER A 80 -8.55 -4.43 22.76
N SER A 81 -8.81 -5.72 22.90
CA SER A 81 -8.71 -6.69 21.80
C SER A 81 -9.70 -6.41 20.68
N GLY A 82 -10.91 -5.93 21.02
CA GLY A 82 -11.90 -5.53 20.03
C GLY A 82 -11.44 -4.34 19.21
N THR A 83 -10.88 -3.31 19.85
CA THR A 83 -10.33 -2.14 19.13
C THR A 83 -9.15 -2.54 18.25
N PHE A 84 -8.23 -3.34 18.76
CA PHE A 84 -7.10 -3.87 17.99
C PHE A 84 -7.58 -4.65 16.75
N SER A 85 -8.46 -5.63 16.94
CA SER A 85 -8.97 -6.48 15.87
C SER A 85 -9.70 -5.68 14.79
N ASN A 86 -10.51 -4.69 15.18
CA ASN A 86 -11.24 -3.84 14.25
C ASN A 86 -10.30 -2.97 13.41
N ILE A 87 -9.30 -2.35 14.03
CA ILE A 87 -8.33 -1.50 13.33
C ILE A 87 -7.43 -2.35 12.45
N PHE A 88 -6.95 -3.49 12.93
CA PHE A 88 -6.16 -4.43 12.16
C PHE A 88 -6.92 -4.89 10.91
N LYS A 89 -8.16 -5.39 11.09
CA LYS A 89 -9.03 -5.81 9.98
C LYS A 89 -9.34 -4.68 9.00
N LYS A 90 -9.52 -3.46 9.49
CA LYS A 90 -9.75 -2.28 8.63
C LYS A 90 -8.61 -2.07 7.65
N TYR A 91 -7.36 -2.25 8.08
CA TYR A 91 -6.18 -1.97 7.25
C TYR A 91 -5.68 -3.18 6.47
N THR A 92 -5.83 -4.39 6.99
CA THR A 92 -5.33 -5.62 6.36
C THR A 92 -6.42 -6.44 5.66
N GLY A 93 -7.70 -6.09 5.89
CA GLY A 93 -8.87 -6.77 5.32
C GLY A 93 -9.31 -8.01 6.06
N ILE A 94 -8.49 -8.60 6.94
CA ILE A 94 -8.79 -9.80 7.72
C ILE A 94 -8.45 -9.61 9.20
N SER A 95 -9.07 -10.42 10.07
CA SER A 95 -8.76 -10.38 11.51
C SER A 95 -7.33 -10.84 11.80
N PRO A 96 -6.72 -10.39 12.91
CA PRO A 96 -5.38 -10.83 13.27
C PRO A 96 -5.26 -12.35 13.39
N SER A 97 -6.27 -13.03 13.94
CA SER A 97 -6.30 -14.50 14.09
C SER A 97 -6.27 -15.24 12.76
N ASN A 98 -6.90 -14.71 11.74
CA ASN A 98 -6.90 -15.30 10.41
C ASN A 98 -5.66 -14.90 9.59
N TYR A 99 -5.06 -13.75 9.86
CA TYR A 99 -3.95 -13.23 9.07
C TYR A 99 -2.78 -14.22 8.97
N LYS A 100 -2.34 -14.77 10.12
CA LYS A 100 -1.22 -15.72 10.18
C LYS A 100 -1.51 -17.03 9.44
N LYS A 101 -2.77 -17.49 9.44
CA LYS A 101 -3.18 -18.72 8.77
C LYS A 101 -3.27 -18.55 7.26
N THR A 102 -3.84 -17.47 6.82
CA THR A 102 -4.20 -17.26 5.41
C THR A 102 -3.08 -16.67 4.57
N ILE A 103 -2.05 -16.09 5.19
CA ILE A 103 -0.93 -15.47 4.47
C ILE A 103 -0.23 -16.43 3.50
N LYS A 104 0.01 -17.68 3.92
CA LYS A 104 0.66 -18.71 3.08
C LYS A 104 -0.23 -19.14 1.92
N GLU A 105 -1.54 -19.24 2.15
CA GLU A 105 -2.52 -19.62 1.13
C GLU A 105 -2.64 -18.53 0.06
N PHE A 106 -2.75 -17.28 0.48
CA PHE A 106 -2.79 -16.14 -0.46
C PHE A 106 -1.53 -16.02 -1.30
N TYR A 107 -0.37 -16.25 -0.70
CA TYR A 107 0.87 -16.27 -1.47
C TYR A 107 0.89 -17.35 -2.53
N LYS A 108 0.45 -18.57 -2.16
CA LYS A 108 0.38 -19.69 -3.09
C LYS A 108 -0.53 -19.34 -4.27
N ILE A 109 -1.71 -18.81 -3.99
CA ILE A 109 -2.67 -18.39 -5.02
C ILE A 109 -2.05 -17.35 -5.96
N ILE A 110 -1.45 -16.29 -5.39
CA ILE A 110 -0.81 -15.23 -6.20
C ILE A 110 0.32 -15.81 -7.05
N LYS A 111 1.17 -16.65 -6.48
CA LYS A 111 2.32 -17.25 -7.19
C LYS A 111 1.89 -18.23 -8.28
N GLU A 112 0.89 -19.07 -8.01
CA GLU A 112 0.33 -19.98 -9.00
C GLU A 112 -0.34 -19.23 -10.12
N TYR A 113 -1.09 -18.18 -9.82
CA TYR A 113 -1.71 -17.30 -10.79
C TYR A 113 -0.67 -16.63 -11.69
N VAL A 114 0.36 -16.07 -11.12
CA VAL A 114 1.47 -15.43 -11.84
C VAL A 114 2.21 -16.42 -12.75
N ASN A 115 2.53 -17.62 -12.23
CA ASN A 115 3.30 -18.62 -12.97
C ASN A 115 2.49 -19.33 -14.06
N SER A 116 1.18 -19.53 -13.87
CA SER A 116 0.33 -20.28 -14.79
C SER A 116 -0.19 -19.45 -15.95
N SER A 117 -0.34 -18.15 -15.77
CA SER A 117 -0.98 -17.29 -16.74
C SER A 117 -0.03 -16.65 -17.77
N GLY A 118 1.29 -16.66 -17.52
CA GLY A 118 2.25 -15.90 -18.34
C GLY A 118 1.97 -14.38 -18.35
N ILE A 119 1.13 -13.92 -17.42
CA ILE A 119 0.69 -12.53 -17.36
C ILE A 119 1.79 -11.68 -16.73
N GLU A 120 2.31 -10.74 -17.51
CA GLU A 120 3.33 -9.79 -17.04
C GLU A 120 2.73 -8.53 -16.40
N GLU A 121 1.44 -8.28 -16.60
CA GLU A 121 0.77 -7.10 -16.09
C GLU A 121 -0.70 -7.38 -15.77
N ILE A 122 -1.13 -7.01 -14.58
CA ILE A 122 -2.52 -7.09 -14.15
C ILE A 122 -3.01 -5.66 -13.93
N SER A 123 -4.13 -5.32 -14.55
CA SER A 123 -4.81 -4.04 -14.35
C SER A 123 -6.07 -4.28 -13.53
N TYR A 124 -6.35 -3.42 -12.56
CA TYR A 124 -7.61 -3.44 -11.84
C TYR A 124 -8.14 -2.01 -11.59
N GLY A 125 -9.46 -1.89 -11.48
CA GLY A 125 -10.07 -0.59 -11.19
C GLY A 125 -11.49 -0.74 -10.73
N ARG A 126 -11.91 0.08 -9.79
CA ARG A 126 -13.29 0.12 -9.29
C ARG A 126 -14.32 0.51 -10.36
N SER A 127 -13.86 0.94 -11.52
CA SER A 127 -14.68 1.53 -12.59
C SER A 127 -14.76 0.73 -13.89
N LEU A 128 -14.22 -0.48 -13.95
CA LEU A 128 -14.45 -1.34 -15.13
C LEU A 128 -15.95 -1.61 -15.36
N LYS A 129 -16.79 -1.42 -14.33
CA LYS A 129 -18.27 -1.51 -14.44
C LYS A 129 -18.97 -0.19 -14.81
N ILE A 130 -18.27 0.93 -14.92
CA ILE A 130 -18.89 2.24 -15.15
C ILE A 130 -18.14 2.97 -16.27
N SER A 131 -18.43 2.69 -17.49
CA SER A 131 -18.58 3.70 -18.54
C SER A 131 -18.69 3.06 -19.91
N LYS A 132 -19.90 3.07 -20.45
CA LYS A 132 -20.14 3.05 -21.92
C LYS A 132 -19.70 4.37 -22.59
N ASN A 133 -19.12 5.29 -21.84
CA ASN A 133 -18.57 6.54 -22.37
C ASN A 133 -17.09 6.32 -22.70
N ASN A 134 -16.78 6.27 -23.98
CA ASN A 134 -15.44 6.21 -24.60
C ASN A 134 -14.57 7.43 -24.26
N THR A 135 -14.18 7.62 -23.01
CA THR A 135 -13.10 8.55 -22.70
C THR A 135 -11.79 7.81 -22.92
N LYS A 136 -11.13 8.09 -24.05
CA LYS A 136 -9.78 7.57 -24.37
C LYS A 136 -8.69 8.25 -23.53
N ASN A 137 -8.96 8.47 -22.24
CA ASN A 137 -7.98 9.07 -21.35
C ASN A 137 -6.95 8.00 -20.94
N PHE A 138 -5.70 8.30 -21.14
CA PHE A 138 -4.59 7.48 -20.69
C PHE A 138 -3.63 8.31 -19.84
N LEU A 139 -2.91 7.64 -18.96
CA LEU A 139 -1.83 8.21 -18.16
C LEU A 139 -0.58 7.37 -18.37
N CYS A 140 0.44 7.99 -18.92
CA CYS A 140 1.75 7.35 -19.10
C CYS A 140 2.63 7.61 -17.88
N VAL A 141 3.22 6.55 -17.34
CA VAL A 141 4.09 6.59 -16.16
C VAL A 141 5.42 5.93 -16.48
N ASN A 142 6.48 6.70 -16.42
CA ASN A 142 7.85 6.20 -16.51
C ASN A 142 8.32 5.79 -15.11
N LEU A 143 8.97 4.64 -15.00
CA LEU A 143 9.41 4.05 -13.75
C LEU A 143 10.94 4.06 -13.70
N VAL A 144 11.50 4.72 -12.70
CA VAL A 144 12.94 4.82 -12.47
C VAL A 144 13.26 4.14 -11.16
N TYR A 145 14.00 3.04 -11.23
CA TYR A 145 14.44 2.27 -10.08
C TYR A 145 15.86 2.65 -9.68
N PRO A 146 16.27 2.37 -8.43
CA PRO A 146 17.65 2.49 -8.03
C PRO A 146 18.57 1.63 -8.92
N GLU A 147 19.82 2.03 -9.02
CA GLU A 147 20.84 1.27 -9.75
C GLU A 147 20.94 -0.17 -9.24
N ASN A 148 21.09 -1.13 -10.15
CA ASN A 148 21.15 -2.57 -9.85
C ASN A 148 19.94 -3.14 -9.07
N TYR A 149 18.76 -2.50 -9.17
CA TYR A 149 17.53 -2.99 -8.60
C TYR A 149 16.75 -3.81 -9.64
N GLU A 150 16.53 -5.08 -9.34
CA GLU A 150 15.66 -5.95 -10.09
C GLU A 150 14.33 -6.11 -9.32
N SER A 151 13.22 -5.77 -9.98
CA SER A 151 11.89 -5.91 -9.41
C SER A 151 11.36 -7.31 -9.65
N GLU A 152 10.79 -7.93 -8.63
CA GLU A 152 9.93 -9.11 -8.79
C GLU A 152 8.49 -8.69 -9.05
N ILE A 153 7.98 -7.76 -8.25
CA ILE A 153 6.64 -7.20 -8.41
C ILE A 153 6.68 -5.70 -8.14
N THR A 154 6.04 -4.93 -9.01
CA THR A 154 5.80 -3.50 -8.79
C THR A 154 4.30 -3.24 -8.76
N PHE A 155 3.83 -2.65 -7.66
CA PHE A 155 2.47 -2.16 -7.50
C PHE A 155 2.42 -0.67 -7.80
N LEU A 156 1.49 -0.29 -8.65
CA LEU A 156 1.20 1.11 -8.98
C LEU A 156 -0.27 1.40 -8.72
N GLY A 157 -0.57 2.59 -8.23
CA GLY A 157 -1.94 2.95 -7.93
C GLY A 157 -2.25 4.44 -8.07
N LEU A 158 -3.47 4.69 -8.52
CA LEU A 158 -4.11 6.00 -8.55
C LEU A 158 -5.10 6.07 -7.39
N PHE A 159 -4.78 6.88 -6.39
CA PHE A 159 -5.52 7.00 -5.13
C PHE A 159 -6.29 8.31 -5.07
N LYS A 160 -7.42 8.32 -4.34
CA LYS A 160 -8.15 9.55 -4.04
C LYS A 160 -7.41 10.47 -3.07
N ASN A 161 -6.58 9.90 -2.21
CA ASN A 161 -5.89 10.58 -1.12
C ASN A 161 -4.36 10.47 -1.27
N CYS A 162 -3.65 11.35 -0.61
CA CYS A 162 -2.17 11.35 -0.60
C CYS A 162 -1.53 10.24 0.23
N ILE A 163 -2.30 9.27 0.70
CA ILE A 163 -1.86 8.11 1.49
C ILE A 163 -2.46 6.82 0.92
N PRO A 164 -1.71 5.70 0.93
CA PRO A 164 -2.16 4.40 0.47
C PRO A 164 -2.96 3.68 1.58
N ASP A 165 -4.16 4.16 1.89
CA ASP A 165 -4.97 3.71 3.03
C ASP A 165 -6.09 2.71 2.67
N ASP A 166 -6.18 2.35 1.42
CA ASP A 166 -7.07 1.31 0.87
C ASP A 166 -6.49 0.88 -0.50
N LEU A 167 -7.20 0.01 -1.24
CA LEU A 167 -6.86 -0.23 -2.63
C LEU A 167 -7.01 1.07 -3.44
N PRO A 168 -6.13 1.31 -4.42
CA PRO A 168 -6.30 2.43 -5.33
C PRO A 168 -7.61 2.31 -6.12
N ASP A 169 -8.10 3.42 -6.66
CA ASP A 169 -9.23 3.39 -7.58
C ASP A 169 -8.87 2.66 -8.88
N PHE A 170 -7.64 2.85 -9.33
CA PHE A 170 -7.03 2.15 -10.46
C PHE A 170 -5.65 1.68 -10.08
N GLY A 171 -5.34 0.45 -10.34
CA GLY A 171 -4.07 -0.16 -9.99
C GLY A 171 -3.50 -0.98 -11.13
N LYS A 172 -2.18 -1.09 -11.11
CA LYS A 172 -1.42 -2.01 -11.95
C LYS A 172 -0.44 -2.80 -11.11
N VAL A 173 -0.36 -4.08 -11.38
CA VAL A 173 0.66 -4.97 -10.84
C VAL A 173 1.53 -5.41 -12.00
N LEU A 174 2.79 -5.04 -11.96
CA LEU A 174 3.78 -5.41 -12.96
C LEU A 174 4.59 -6.59 -12.41
N ILE A 175 4.58 -7.68 -13.14
CA ILE A 175 5.25 -8.92 -12.78
C ILE A 175 6.10 -9.28 -14.00
N SER A 176 7.39 -9.34 -13.86
CA SER A 176 8.24 -9.63 -15.01
C SER A 176 9.62 -10.08 -14.55
N ASP A 177 10.22 -11.00 -15.33
CA ASP A 177 11.64 -11.34 -15.20
C ASP A 177 12.56 -10.17 -15.55
N LYS A 178 12.01 -9.15 -16.23
CA LYS A 178 12.71 -7.90 -16.57
C LYS A 178 11.98 -6.72 -15.94
N THR A 179 12.69 -5.88 -15.21
CA THR A 179 12.16 -4.66 -14.62
C THR A 179 11.59 -3.74 -15.69
N LYS A 180 10.27 -3.52 -15.65
CA LYS A 180 9.58 -2.63 -16.61
C LYS A 180 9.87 -1.17 -16.26
N SER A 181 10.20 -0.38 -17.27
CA SER A 181 10.49 1.05 -17.14
C SER A 181 9.31 1.97 -17.45
N ARG A 182 8.19 1.42 -17.94
CA ARG A 182 7.00 2.19 -18.35
C ARG A 182 5.73 1.42 -18.06
N CYS A 183 4.67 2.17 -17.70
CA CYS A 183 3.34 1.66 -17.47
C CYS A 183 2.30 2.64 -18.02
N ILE A 184 1.19 2.16 -18.57
CA ILE A 184 0.11 2.99 -19.10
C ILE A 184 -1.19 2.60 -18.39
N PHE A 185 -1.83 3.56 -17.75
CA PHE A 185 -3.19 3.42 -17.25
C PHE A 185 -4.16 3.91 -18.34
N GLU A 186 -5.19 3.13 -18.63
CA GLU A 186 -6.17 3.42 -19.68
C GLU A 186 -7.57 3.60 -19.11
N ASN A 187 -8.41 4.34 -19.83
CA ASN A 187 -9.83 4.54 -19.51
C ASN A 187 -10.08 5.08 -18.10
N ILE A 188 -9.26 6.03 -17.66
CA ILE A 188 -9.35 6.60 -16.32
C ILE A 188 -10.29 7.79 -16.34
N PRO A 189 -11.28 7.85 -15.42
CA PRO A 189 -12.18 9.00 -15.30
C PRO A 189 -11.46 10.32 -15.01
N GLU A 190 -12.03 11.40 -15.54
CA GLU A 190 -11.51 12.75 -15.35
C GLU A 190 -11.69 13.25 -13.94
N ARG A 191 -10.65 13.19 -13.14
CA ARG A 191 -10.56 13.74 -11.79
C ARG A 191 -9.13 13.81 -11.27
N LYS A 192 -8.98 14.22 -10.02
CA LYS A 192 -7.70 14.24 -9.31
C LYS A 192 -7.35 12.89 -8.72
N TYR A 193 -6.11 12.48 -8.93
CA TYR A 193 -5.53 11.26 -8.36
C TYR A 193 -4.16 11.51 -7.76
N TRP A 194 -3.81 10.70 -6.78
CA TRP A 194 -2.45 10.60 -6.25
C TRP A 194 -1.81 9.34 -6.81
N LEU A 195 -0.75 9.51 -7.60
CA LEU A 195 0.02 8.39 -8.15
C LEU A 195 1.08 7.95 -7.15
N MET A 196 1.04 6.68 -6.79
CA MET A 196 1.98 6.05 -5.86
C MET A 196 2.34 4.65 -6.35
N GLY A 197 3.52 4.18 -5.92
CA GLY A 197 3.96 2.83 -6.20
C GLY A 197 4.89 2.29 -5.12
N CYS A 198 4.96 0.96 -5.04
CA CYS A 198 5.99 0.25 -4.29
C CYS A 198 6.45 -0.95 -5.08
N SER A 199 7.67 -1.39 -4.82
CA SER A 199 8.26 -2.53 -5.52
C SER A 199 8.98 -3.44 -4.56
N ILE A 200 8.82 -4.75 -4.78
CA ILE A 200 9.49 -5.83 -4.07
C ILE A 200 10.62 -6.31 -4.95
N LYS A 201 11.79 -6.47 -4.35
CA LYS A 201 13.00 -6.88 -5.04
C LYS A 201 12.94 -8.35 -5.43
N LYS A 202 13.53 -8.71 -6.56
CA LYS A 202 13.67 -10.10 -7.01
C LYS A 202 14.43 -10.96 -5.99
N GLY A 203 13.86 -12.13 -5.69
CA GLY A 203 14.42 -13.04 -4.68
C GLY A 203 14.10 -12.66 -3.24
N SER A 204 13.16 -11.75 -3.02
CA SER A 204 12.65 -11.44 -1.69
C SER A 204 11.93 -12.61 -1.04
N ASP A 205 12.00 -12.68 0.30
CA ASP A 205 11.28 -13.71 1.06
C ASP A 205 9.77 -13.45 0.98
N LEU A 206 9.00 -14.53 1.12
CA LEU A 206 7.55 -14.52 1.21
C LEU A 206 7.01 -13.45 2.18
N LYS A 207 7.68 -13.25 3.29
CA LYS A 207 7.30 -12.27 4.31
C LYS A 207 7.27 -10.83 3.77
N GLU A 208 8.16 -10.49 2.83
CA GLU A 208 8.26 -9.16 2.25
C GLU A 208 7.04 -8.78 1.39
N PHE A 209 6.29 -9.78 0.89
CA PHE A 209 5.03 -9.53 0.18
C PHE A 209 3.89 -9.04 1.10
N PHE A 210 3.99 -9.32 2.38
CA PHE A 210 2.97 -9.00 3.37
C PHE A 210 3.41 -7.96 4.40
N TYR A 211 4.71 -7.67 4.41
CA TYR A 211 5.31 -6.66 5.28
C TYR A 211 6.24 -5.76 4.47
N LEU A 212 5.65 -4.72 3.88
CA LEU A 212 6.29 -3.84 2.90
C LEU A 212 7.11 -2.69 3.51
N LYS A 213 7.56 -2.84 4.75
CA LYS A 213 8.30 -1.80 5.46
C LYS A 213 9.54 -1.36 4.69
N ASP A 214 10.31 -2.32 4.18
CA ASP A 214 11.59 -2.10 3.52
C ASP A 214 11.50 -2.05 1.98
N SER A 215 10.30 -2.26 1.41
CA SER A 215 10.08 -2.14 -0.02
C SER A 215 10.36 -0.73 -0.51
N ILE A 216 11.03 -0.61 -1.65
CA ILE A 216 11.21 0.70 -2.28
C ILE A 216 9.87 1.27 -2.72
N ARG A 217 9.77 2.60 -2.68
CA ARG A 217 8.52 3.30 -2.94
C ARG A 217 8.73 4.59 -3.71
N ALA A 218 7.68 4.99 -4.41
CA ALA A 218 7.64 6.24 -5.15
C ALA A 218 6.24 6.87 -5.03
N LYS A 219 6.18 8.18 -5.06
CA LYS A 219 4.91 8.91 -5.16
C LYS A 219 5.10 10.25 -5.86
N GLU A 220 4.06 10.69 -6.54
CA GLU A 220 3.98 12.07 -7.00
C GLU A 220 3.74 13.03 -5.84
N ASN A 221 4.43 14.18 -5.87
CA ASN A 221 4.34 15.20 -4.83
C ASN A 221 3.02 15.98 -4.86
N LYS A 222 2.35 15.96 -6.01
CA LYS A 222 1.07 16.65 -6.24
C LYS A 222 0.06 15.69 -6.84
N ALA A 223 -1.22 15.97 -6.63
CA ALA A 223 -2.26 15.22 -7.31
C ALA A 223 -2.19 15.48 -8.81
N ILE A 224 -2.34 14.42 -9.59
CA ILE A 224 -2.48 14.45 -11.06
C ILE A 224 -3.93 14.80 -11.38
N VAL A 225 -4.14 15.71 -12.31
CA VAL A 225 -5.47 16.07 -12.82
C VAL A 225 -5.62 15.47 -14.21
N LEU A 226 -6.61 14.61 -14.41
CA LEU A 226 -6.92 14.04 -15.71
C LEU A 226 -8.11 14.77 -16.37
N PRO A 227 -8.14 14.92 -17.71
CA PRO A 227 -7.14 14.41 -18.66
C PRO A 227 -5.82 15.19 -18.61
N THR A 228 -4.76 14.57 -19.10
CA THR A 228 -3.43 15.20 -19.18
C THR A 228 -2.64 14.61 -20.33
N ASP A 229 -1.88 15.45 -21.02
CA ASP A 229 -0.91 15.05 -22.04
C ASP A 229 0.50 14.88 -21.42
N ASN A 230 0.64 15.13 -20.13
CA ASN A 230 1.93 15.01 -19.45
C ASN A 230 2.25 13.53 -19.17
N GLU A 231 3.49 13.14 -19.39
CA GLU A 231 4.06 11.92 -18.84
C GLU A 231 4.56 12.18 -17.41
N TYR A 232 4.36 11.20 -16.53
CA TYR A 232 4.82 11.26 -15.14
C TYR A 232 5.97 10.29 -14.92
N THR A 233 6.87 10.64 -14.00
CA THR A 233 8.03 9.79 -13.68
C THR A 233 8.04 9.46 -12.20
N LEU A 234 7.79 8.22 -11.87
CA LEU A 234 7.94 7.71 -10.51
C LEU A 234 9.38 7.26 -10.27
N LYS A 235 10.09 8.00 -9.44
CA LYS A 235 11.45 7.65 -8.99
C LYS A 235 11.37 6.86 -7.69
N PHE A 236 11.64 5.56 -7.77
CA PHE A 236 11.65 4.68 -6.61
C PHE A 236 12.88 4.93 -5.74
N ARG A 237 12.68 4.93 -4.44
CA ARG A 237 13.72 5.10 -3.43
C ARG A 237 13.48 4.21 -2.22
N LYS A 238 14.49 4.01 -1.41
CA LYS A 238 14.34 3.38 -0.10
C LYS A 238 13.35 4.16 0.77
N PRO A 239 12.59 3.48 1.66
CA PRO A 239 11.70 4.13 2.60
C PRO A 239 12.45 5.05 3.55
N VAL A 240 11.79 6.12 3.98
CA VAL A 240 12.23 7.00 5.07
C VAL A 240 11.22 6.94 6.21
N SER A 241 11.62 7.37 7.42
CA SER A 241 10.77 7.22 8.61
C SER A 241 9.44 7.96 8.51
N SER A 242 9.39 9.06 7.78
CA SER A 242 8.17 9.85 7.55
C SER A 242 7.23 9.29 6.48
N ASP A 243 7.65 8.27 5.73
CA ASP A 243 6.75 7.61 4.78
C ASP A 243 5.58 6.94 5.51
N PHE A 244 4.41 7.06 4.89
CA PHE A 244 3.23 6.38 5.39
C PHE A 244 3.39 4.86 5.20
N PRO A 245 3.09 4.03 6.22
CA PRO A 245 3.16 2.59 6.08
C PRO A 245 2.27 2.07 4.96
N ILE A 246 2.76 1.10 4.21
CA ILE A 246 2.00 0.42 3.17
C ILE A 246 1.45 -0.87 3.76
N LEU A 247 0.13 -0.93 3.95
CA LEU A 247 -0.57 -2.09 4.47
C LEU A 247 -1.46 -2.65 3.36
N ILE A 248 -1.22 -3.90 2.95
CA ILE A 248 -1.97 -4.52 1.86
C ILE A 248 -3.24 -5.18 2.40
N ASN A 249 -4.38 -4.85 1.82
CA ASN A 249 -5.63 -5.58 2.00
C ASN A 249 -5.65 -6.80 1.05
N ILE A 250 -4.97 -7.88 1.47
CA ILE A 250 -4.76 -9.08 0.67
C ILE A 250 -6.06 -9.73 0.19
N PRO A 251 -7.09 -9.98 1.04
CA PRO A 251 -8.33 -10.59 0.58
C PRO A 251 -9.01 -9.80 -0.53
N LYS A 252 -8.95 -8.47 -0.43
CA LYS A 252 -9.55 -7.60 -1.44
C LYS A 252 -8.74 -7.61 -2.73
N LEU A 253 -7.41 -7.65 -2.64
CA LEU A 253 -6.53 -7.76 -3.79
C LEU A 253 -6.75 -9.09 -4.52
N VAL A 254 -6.80 -10.21 -3.80
CA VAL A 254 -7.03 -11.55 -4.38
C VAL A 254 -8.40 -11.61 -5.04
N LYS A 255 -9.45 -11.11 -4.38
CA LYS A 255 -10.80 -11.07 -4.95
C LYS A 255 -10.86 -10.30 -6.26
N GLU A 256 -10.27 -9.11 -6.31
CA GLU A 256 -10.23 -8.29 -7.52
C GLU A 256 -9.47 -8.96 -8.66
N VAL A 257 -8.36 -9.64 -8.35
CA VAL A 257 -7.55 -10.38 -9.32
C VAL A 257 -8.29 -11.62 -9.85
N THR A 258 -9.02 -12.35 -9.01
CA THR A 258 -9.75 -13.56 -9.42
C THR A 258 -11.06 -13.24 -10.16
N GLU A 259 -11.78 -12.16 -9.82
CA GLU A 259 -12.99 -11.72 -10.53
C GLU A 259 -12.70 -11.26 -11.97
N ILE A 260 -11.56 -10.61 -12.21
CA ILE A 260 -11.13 -10.20 -13.56
C ILE A 260 -10.95 -11.41 -14.48
N ASN A 261 -10.51 -12.55 -13.95
CA ASN A 261 -10.32 -13.77 -14.74
C ASN A 261 -11.60 -14.48 -15.12
N THR A 262 -12.57 -14.51 -14.19
CA THR A 262 -13.88 -15.14 -14.51
C THR A 262 -14.60 -14.42 -15.63
N ASP A 263 -14.54 -13.09 -15.64
CA ASP A 263 -15.17 -12.29 -16.71
C ASP A 263 -14.44 -12.41 -18.06
N SER A 264 -13.11 -12.60 -18.06
CA SER A 264 -12.34 -12.81 -19.30
C SER A 264 -12.50 -14.21 -19.90
N ILE A 265 -12.69 -15.24 -19.08
CA ILE A 265 -12.93 -16.62 -19.53
C ILE A 265 -14.36 -16.76 -20.10
N LEU A 266 -15.35 -16.11 -19.47
CA LEU A 266 -16.74 -16.12 -19.97
C LEU A 266 -16.92 -15.36 -21.27
N SER A 267 -16.14 -14.29 -21.51
CA SER A 267 -16.20 -13.52 -22.77
C SER A 267 -15.56 -14.23 -23.98
N VAL A 268 -14.75 -15.27 -23.76
CA VAL A 268 -14.14 -16.10 -24.84
C VAL A 268 -15.07 -17.25 -25.21
N SER A 269 -15.89 -17.75 -24.28
CA SER A 269 -16.84 -18.85 -24.53
C SER A 269 -18.13 -18.43 -25.27
N ASP A 270 -18.42 -17.14 -25.33
CA ASP A 270 -19.60 -16.61 -26.06
C ASP A 270 -19.32 -16.26 -27.53
N ASN A 271 -18.08 -16.50 -28.02
CA ASN A 271 -17.67 -16.25 -29.41
C ASN A 271 -17.29 -17.53 -30.18
N GLU A 272 -17.62 -18.71 -29.67
CA GLU A 272 -17.64 -19.98 -30.41
C GLU A 272 -19.12 -20.45 -30.57
#